data_558b025fd2459b3597ee424d0c4128af
#
_entry.id   558b025fd2459b3597ee424d0c4128af
#
_cell.length_a   1.000
_cell.length_b   1.000
_cell.length_c   1.000
_cell.angle_alpha   90.00
_cell.angle_beta   90.00
_cell.angle_gamma   90.00
#
_symmetry.space_group_name_H-M   'P 1'
#
loop_
_entity.id
_entity.type
_entity.pdbx_description
1 polymer ?
#
loop_
_entity_poly.entity_id
_entity_poly.type
_entity_poly.pdbx_seq_one_letter_code
_entity_poly.pdbx_strand_id
1 'polypeptide(L)'
;EAENGMLPDGGILLVHTGWGVRWGDRTEYLGTDMVGPEAVPELHFPGIGGEAASWLVANRGIVAVGIDTPSIDYGQSADFETHVILYAENISGFENVANLEALPETGSYVVALPMKIEGGSGGPLRIVAFVPREGS
;
A
#
# COMPACT_ATOMS: atom_id res chain seq x y z
N GLU A 1 -4.28 11.23 12.45
CA GLU A 1 -3.26 12.12 13.02
C GLU A 1 -3.69 12.76 14.35
N ALA A 2 -4.96 12.98 14.58
CA ALA A 2 -5.43 13.58 15.84
C ALA A 2 -5.06 12.73 17.08
N GLU A 3 -4.98 11.43 16.93
CA GLU A 3 -4.68 10.49 18.02
C GLU A 3 -3.19 10.12 18.09
N ASN A 4 -2.54 9.93 16.93
CA ASN A 4 -1.21 9.31 16.83
C ASN A 4 -0.12 10.29 16.33
N GLY A 5 -0.45 11.57 16.20
CA GLY A 5 0.47 12.59 15.70
C GLY A 5 0.55 12.63 14.18
N MET A 6 1.32 13.59 13.68
CA MET A 6 1.49 13.82 12.23
C MET A 6 2.38 12.75 11.61
N LEU A 7 2.07 12.39 10.36
CA LEU A 7 2.96 11.57 9.53
C LEU A 7 4.32 12.29 9.38
N PRO A 8 5.44 11.61 9.71
CA PRO A 8 6.75 12.25 9.63
C PRO A 8 7.21 12.45 8.18
N ASP A 9 7.94 13.51 7.93
CA ASP A 9 8.61 13.71 6.64
C ASP A 9 9.63 12.58 6.38
N GLY A 10 9.66 12.09 5.15
CA GLY A 10 10.43 10.91 4.77
C GLY A 10 9.84 9.59 5.28
N GLY A 11 8.65 9.64 5.87
CA GLY A 11 7.96 8.46 6.39
C GLY A 11 7.33 7.59 5.31
N ILE A 12 7.02 6.36 5.69
CA ILE A 12 6.24 5.40 4.90
C ILE A 12 4.90 5.22 5.59
N LEU A 13 3.80 5.46 4.86
CA LEU A 13 2.46 5.20 5.35
C LEU A 13 2.04 3.77 5.00
N LEU A 14 1.82 2.91 6.00
CA LEU A 14 1.30 1.56 5.80
C LEU A 14 -0.17 1.49 6.21
N VAL A 15 -1.02 1.14 5.25
CA VAL A 15 -2.48 1.08 5.43
C VAL A 15 -2.88 -0.36 5.69
N HIS A 16 -3.31 -0.64 6.91
CA HIS A 16 -3.83 -1.94 7.33
C HIS A 16 -5.34 -1.97 7.19
N THR A 17 -5.84 -2.63 6.16
CA THR A 17 -7.29 -2.78 5.91
C THR A 17 -7.86 -4.05 6.54
N GLY A 18 -7.00 -4.99 6.92
CA GLY A 18 -7.36 -6.34 7.31
C GLY A 18 -7.70 -7.26 6.14
N TRP A 19 -7.54 -6.77 4.91
CA TRP A 19 -7.86 -7.57 3.72
C TRP A 19 -6.90 -8.73 3.51
N GLY A 20 -5.66 -8.61 3.98
CA GLY A 20 -4.60 -9.60 3.85
C GLY A 20 -4.97 -11.00 4.39
N VAL A 21 -5.94 -11.11 5.31
CA VAL A 21 -6.41 -12.40 5.83
C VAL A 21 -7.03 -13.30 4.75
N ARG A 22 -7.43 -12.73 3.61
CA ARG A 22 -7.98 -13.44 2.45
C ARG A 22 -6.91 -14.00 1.51
N TRP A 23 -5.64 -13.66 1.77
CA TRP A 23 -4.52 -14.19 0.99
C TRP A 23 -4.51 -15.71 1.02
N GLY A 24 -4.39 -16.34 -0.16
CA GLY A 24 -4.43 -17.80 -0.31
C GLY A 24 -5.69 -18.30 -1.00
N ASP A 25 -6.80 -17.58 -0.92
CA ASP A 25 -7.97 -17.80 -1.77
C ASP A 25 -8.11 -16.64 -2.77
N ARG A 26 -7.90 -16.94 -4.04
CA ARG A 26 -7.92 -15.92 -5.11
C ARG A 26 -9.29 -15.23 -5.19
N THR A 27 -10.36 -15.97 -5.09
CA THR A 27 -11.71 -15.44 -5.25
C THR A 27 -12.08 -14.54 -4.07
N GLU A 28 -11.74 -14.96 -2.86
CA GLU A 28 -11.94 -14.11 -1.68
C GLU A 28 -11.06 -12.86 -1.70
N TYR A 29 -9.81 -12.99 -2.17
CA TYR A 29 -8.84 -11.89 -2.16
C TYR A 29 -9.07 -10.87 -3.27
N LEU A 30 -9.44 -11.30 -4.48
CA LEU A 30 -9.71 -10.44 -5.63
C LEU A 30 -11.19 -10.09 -5.82
N GLY A 31 -12.10 -10.89 -5.24
CA GLY A 31 -13.55 -10.80 -5.47
C GLY A 31 -14.05 -11.61 -6.65
N THR A 32 -13.14 -12.18 -7.46
CA THR A 32 -13.49 -12.95 -8.66
C THR A 32 -12.36 -13.92 -9.03
N ASP A 33 -12.70 -15.00 -9.71
CA ASP A 33 -11.76 -15.93 -10.35
C ASP A 33 -11.46 -15.56 -11.81
N MET A 34 -12.17 -14.60 -12.36
CA MET A 34 -11.94 -14.09 -13.72
C MET A 34 -10.52 -13.51 -13.86
N VAL A 35 -10.01 -13.51 -15.08
CA VAL A 35 -8.71 -12.96 -15.45
C VAL A 35 -8.84 -12.05 -16.68
N GLY A 36 -7.90 -11.10 -16.79
CA GLY A 36 -7.89 -10.17 -17.91
C GLY A 36 -8.74 -8.90 -17.64
N PRO A 37 -8.85 -8.02 -18.64
CA PRO A 37 -9.52 -6.73 -18.48
C PRO A 37 -10.99 -6.83 -18.08
N GLU A 38 -11.67 -7.90 -18.49
CA GLU A 38 -13.09 -8.15 -18.18
C GLU A 38 -13.31 -8.45 -16.69
N ALA A 39 -12.25 -8.80 -15.95
CA ALA A 39 -12.34 -9.02 -14.50
C ALA A 39 -12.42 -7.71 -13.69
N VAL A 40 -11.99 -6.57 -14.25
CA VAL A 40 -11.88 -5.31 -13.51
C VAL A 40 -13.19 -4.88 -12.85
N PRO A 41 -14.35 -4.94 -13.50
CA PRO A 41 -15.63 -4.58 -12.86
C PRO A 41 -16.02 -5.51 -11.69
N GLU A 42 -15.47 -6.71 -11.65
CA GLU A 42 -15.76 -7.74 -10.65
C GLU A 42 -14.73 -7.77 -9.50
N LEU A 43 -13.63 -7.02 -9.64
CA LEU A 43 -12.63 -6.92 -8.57
C LEU A 43 -13.22 -6.22 -7.35
N HIS A 44 -12.94 -6.74 -6.16
CA HIS A 44 -13.60 -6.29 -4.94
C HIS A 44 -12.64 -6.28 -3.76
N PHE A 45 -11.83 -5.24 -3.67
CA PHE A 45 -10.93 -4.98 -2.55
C PHE A 45 -10.78 -3.48 -2.32
N PRO A 46 -10.53 -3.05 -1.07
CA PRO A 46 -10.32 -1.65 -0.77
C PRO A 46 -8.99 -1.13 -1.30
N GLY A 47 -8.90 0.18 -1.50
CA GLY A 47 -7.70 0.90 -1.86
C GLY A 47 -7.68 2.28 -1.22
N ILE A 48 -6.64 3.05 -1.54
CA ILE A 48 -6.53 4.46 -1.18
C ILE A 48 -7.31 5.26 -2.23
N GLY A 49 -8.19 6.16 -1.80
CA GLY A 49 -8.92 7.02 -2.73
C GLY A 49 -8.05 8.17 -3.26
N GLY A 50 -8.35 8.65 -4.47
CA GLY A 50 -7.63 9.76 -5.10
C GLY A 50 -7.63 11.06 -4.29
N GLU A 51 -8.72 11.35 -3.57
CA GLU A 51 -8.76 12.49 -2.63
C GLU A 51 -7.73 12.36 -1.50
N ALA A 52 -7.60 11.15 -0.93
CA ALA A 52 -6.61 10.90 0.12
C ALA A 52 -5.18 10.97 -0.45
N ALA A 53 -4.93 10.43 -1.63
CA ALA A 53 -3.66 10.52 -2.31
C ALA A 53 -3.27 11.98 -2.59
N SER A 54 -4.18 12.77 -3.13
CA SER A 54 -3.99 14.21 -3.38
C SER A 54 -3.70 14.98 -2.10
N TRP A 55 -4.42 14.66 -1.01
CA TRP A 55 -4.18 15.28 0.28
C TRP A 55 -2.79 14.94 0.84
N LEU A 56 -2.37 13.67 0.74
CA LEU A 56 -1.04 13.23 1.16
C LEU A 56 0.06 13.99 0.42
N VAL A 57 -0.03 14.06 -0.90
CA VAL A 57 0.92 14.80 -1.75
C VAL A 57 1.00 16.27 -1.36
N ALA A 58 -0.15 16.91 -1.14
CA ALA A 58 -0.20 18.35 -0.84
C ALA A 58 0.25 18.70 0.59
N ASN A 59 0.20 17.77 1.53
CA ASN A 59 0.31 18.09 2.95
C ASN A 59 1.38 17.29 3.70
N ARG A 60 1.99 16.26 3.09
CA ARG A 60 2.94 15.35 3.77
C ARG A 60 4.14 15.03 2.90
N GLY A 61 5.31 15.02 3.52
CA GLY A 61 6.57 14.64 2.88
C GLY A 61 6.85 13.14 2.94
N ILE A 62 5.84 12.28 2.71
CA ILE A 62 6.05 10.82 2.70
C ILE A 62 6.78 10.37 1.44
N VAL A 63 7.50 9.25 1.54
CA VAL A 63 8.28 8.69 0.41
C VAL A 63 7.65 7.43 -0.19
N ALA A 64 6.76 6.80 0.53
CA ALA A 64 6.03 5.61 0.06
C ALA A 64 4.72 5.42 0.79
N VAL A 65 3.81 4.68 0.16
CA VAL A 65 2.63 4.08 0.78
C VAL A 65 2.69 2.57 0.64
N GLY A 66 2.10 1.85 1.57
CA GLY A 66 1.92 0.39 1.48
C GLY A 66 0.52 -0.01 1.92
N ILE A 67 0.01 -1.12 1.40
CA ILE A 67 -1.32 -1.62 1.71
C ILE A 67 -1.35 -3.15 1.63
N ASP A 68 -2.21 -3.78 2.42
CA ASP A 68 -2.38 -5.25 2.46
C ASP A 68 -3.36 -5.79 1.40
N THR A 69 -3.65 -5.00 0.38
CA THR A 69 -4.52 -5.36 -0.74
C THR A 69 -3.75 -5.56 -2.05
N PRO A 70 -4.38 -6.15 -3.10
CA PRO A 70 -3.74 -6.37 -4.40
C PRO A 70 -3.26 -5.11 -5.12
N SER A 71 -3.82 -3.95 -4.79
CA SER A 71 -3.45 -2.66 -5.38
C SER A 71 -3.64 -1.52 -4.39
N ILE A 72 -2.87 -0.44 -4.56
CA ILE A 72 -3.10 0.82 -3.85
C ILE A 72 -4.37 1.54 -4.31
N ASP A 73 -4.85 1.31 -5.54
CA ASP A 73 -6.20 1.67 -5.97
C ASP A 73 -7.20 0.58 -5.56
N TYR A 74 -8.47 0.92 -5.41
CA TYR A 74 -9.54 -0.05 -5.16
C TYR A 74 -9.78 -0.95 -6.39
N GLY A 75 -10.35 -2.13 -6.18
CA GLY A 75 -10.44 -3.20 -7.19
C GLY A 75 -11.04 -2.80 -8.53
N GLN A 76 -12.08 -1.96 -8.53
CA GLN A 76 -12.81 -1.54 -9.74
C GLN A 76 -12.22 -0.27 -10.37
N SER A 77 -11.10 0.24 -9.87
CA SER A 77 -10.44 1.42 -10.44
C SER A 77 -9.95 1.12 -11.86
N ALA A 78 -10.50 1.83 -12.84
CA ALA A 78 -10.09 1.75 -14.24
C ALA A 78 -9.04 2.81 -14.60
N ASP A 79 -8.99 3.90 -13.86
CA ASP A 79 -8.15 5.07 -14.14
C ASP A 79 -6.86 5.09 -13.31
N PHE A 80 -6.72 4.19 -12.33
CA PHE A 80 -5.55 4.10 -11.44
C PHE A 80 -5.18 5.44 -10.79
N GLU A 81 -6.19 6.17 -10.32
CA GLU A 81 -6.06 7.55 -9.86
C GLU A 81 -5.00 7.70 -8.77
N THR A 82 -5.00 6.79 -7.78
CA THR A 82 -4.03 6.81 -6.69
C THR A 82 -2.60 6.60 -7.19
N HIS A 83 -2.39 5.64 -8.11
CA HIS A 83 -1.09 5.42 -8.74
C HIS A 83 -0.63 6.68 -9.48
N VAL A 84 -1.49 7.25 -10.31
CA VAL A 84 -1.15 8.45 -11.10
C VAL A 84 -0.72 9.60 -10.20
N ILE A 85 -1.48 9.88 -9.14
CA ILE A 85 -1.21 10.99 -8.22
C ILE A 85 0.11 10.76 -7.47
N LEU A 86 0.29 9.60 -6.85
CA LEU A 86 1.46 9.34 -6.02
C LEU A 86 2.75 9.20 -6.83
N TYR A 87 2.70 8.49 -7.96
CA TYR A 87 3.89 8.24 -8.78
C TYR A 87 4.36 9.47 -9.54
N ALA A 88 3.47 10.43 -9.83
CA ALA A 88 3.87 11.74 -10.37
C ALA A 88 4.81 12.49 -9.42
N GLU A 89 4.71 12.25 -8.12
CA GLU A 89 5.55 12.85 -7.07
C GLU A 89 6.67 11.91 -6.58
N ASN A 90 6.94 10.81 -7.30
CA ASN A 90 7.92 9.78 -6.94
C ASN A 90 7.64 9.11 -5.57
N ILE A 91 6.40 9.09 -5.12
CA ILE A 91 5.98 8.34 -3.93
C ILE A 91 5.72 6.90 -4.34
N SER A 92 6.53 5.97 -3.82
CA SER A 92 6.43 4.55 -4.18
C SER A 92 5.20 3.87 -3.56
N GLY A 93 4.63 2.86 -4.25
CA GLY A 93 3.55 2.01 -3.73
C GLY A 93 4.04 0.60 -3.42
N PHE A 94 3.63 0.06 -2.28
CA PHE A 94 3.82 -1.35 -1.90
C PHE A 94 2.46 -2.02 -1.79
N GLU A 95 2.26 -3.08 -2.51
CA GLU A 95 1.01 -3.83 -2.57
C GLU A 95 1.19 -5.22 -1.97
N ASN A 96 0.10 -5.84 -1.54
CA ASN A 96 0.14 -7.16 -0.92
C ASN A 96 1.07 -7.22 0.31
N VAL A 97 1.12 -6.14 1.10
CA VAL A 97 1.98 -6.09 2.29
C VAL A 97 1.39 -6.95 3.39
N ALA A 98 2.13 -7.96 3.82
CA ALA A 98 1.68 -8.91 4.83
C ALA A 98 2.08 -8.47 6.25
N ASN A 99 1.37 -9.02 7.24
CA ASN A 99 1.65 -8.88 8.68
C ASN A 99 1.63 -7.44 9.20
N LEU A 100 0.81 -6.56 8.63
CA LEU A 100 0.69 -5.18 9.09
C LEU A 100 0.10 -5.09 10.50
N GLU A 101 -0.72 -6.05 10.89
CA GLU A 101 -1.30 -6.17 12.24
C GLU A 101 -0.25 -6.35 13.35
N ALA A 102 0.95 -6.77 13.00
CA ALA A 102 2.05 -6.95 13.95
C ALA A 102 2.84 -5.65 14.21
N LEU A 103 2.55 -4.58 13.49
CA LEU A 103 3.24 -3.31 13.62
C LEU A 103 2.52 -2.39 14.62
N PRO A 104 3.27 -1.65 15.45
CA PRO A 104 2.71 -0.52 16.17
C PRO A 104 2.32 0.59 15.18
N GLU A 105 1.41 1.47 15.58
CA GLU A 105 0.91 2.56 14.74
C GLU A 105 2.01 3.53 14.27
N THR A 106 3.05 3.68 15.08
CA THR A 106 4.19 4.56 14.77
C THR A 106 5.50 3.98 15.31
N GLY A 107 6.63 4.55 14.86
CA GLY A 107 7.95 4.27 15.42
C GLY A 107 8.68 3.08 14.81
N SER A 108 8.09 2.36 13.87
CA SER A 108 8.77 1.29 13.13
C SER A 108 9.70 1.84 12.06
N TYR A 109 10.85 1.17 11.85
CA TYR A 109 11.72 1.40 10.69
C TYR A 109 11.48 0.32 9.66
N VAL A 110 11.13 0.72 8.43
CA VAL A 110 10.84 -0.20 7.33
C VAL A 110 11.98 -0.18 6.32
N VAL A 111 12.38 -1.38 5.88
CA VAL A 111 13.35 -1.57 4.80
C VAL A 111 12.67 -2.38 3.70
N ALA A 112 12.44 -1.74 2.55
CA ALA A 112 11.83 -2.34 1.37
C ALA A 112 12.90 -2.53 0.29
N LEU A 113 13.14 -3.77 -0.12
CA LEU A 113 14.23 -4.15 -1.02
C LEU A 113 13.69 -4.75 -2.33
N PRO A 114 13.27 -3.92 -3.28
CA PRO A 114 12.84 -4.40 -4.59
C PRO A 114 14.04 -4.95 -5.38
N MET A 115 13.77 -5.94 -6.22
CA MET A 115 14.78 -6.38 -7.17
C MET A 115 15.02 -5.31 -8.23
N LYS A 116 16.28 -5.15 -8.64
CA LYS A 116 16.67 -4.17 -9.67
C LYS A 116 16.46 -4.78 -11.06
N ILE A 117 15.39 -4.36 -11.74
CA ILE A 117 15.05 -4.77 -13.10
C ILE A 117 15.32 -3.60 -14.02
N GLU A 118 16.19 -3.75 -15.02
CA GLU A 118 16.46 -2.71 -16.01
C GLU A 118 15.19 -2.38 -16.81
N GLY A 119 14.80 -1.12 -16.81
CA GLY A 119 13.58 -0.64 -17.47
C GLY A 119 12.26 -1.07 -16.79
N GLY A 120 12.33 -1.75 -15.64
CA GLY A 120 11.15 -2.14 -14.88
C GLY A 120 10.55 -1.00 -14.08
N SER A 121 9.22 -0.91 -14.04
CA SER A 121 8.47 0.04 -13.20
C SER A 121 8.21 -0.49 -11.79
N GLY A 122 8.39 -1.79 -11.55
CA GLY A 122 8.21 -2.43 -10.26
C GLY A 122 8.62 -3.90 -10.30
N GLY A 123 8.58 -4.56 -9.16
CA GLY A 123 8.91 -5.97 -9.04
C GLY A 123 8.68 -6.50 -7.63
N PRO A 124 8.73 -7.82 -7.44
CA PRO A 124 8.66 -8.43 -6.13
C PRO A 124 9.73 -7.86 -5.19
N LEU A 125 9.36 -7.68 -3.93
CA LEU A 125 10.28 -7.16 -2.95
C LEU A 125 10.25 -7.96 -1.63
N ARG A 126 11.37 -7.93 -0.91
CA ARG A 126 11.40 -8.26 0.50
C ARG A 126 11.20 -6.97 1.29
N ILE A 127 10.19 -6.95 2.17
CA ILE A 127 9.95 -5.87 3.11
C ILE A 127 10.12 -6.40 4.53
N VAL A 128 10.81 -5.68 5.37
CA VAL A 128 11.00 -6.00 6.79
C VAL A 128 10.82 -4.75 7.63
N ALA A 129 10.33 -4.93 8.85
CA ALA A 129 10.19 -3.85 9.81
C ALA A 129 10.99 -4.15 11.09
N PHE A 130 11.67 -3.13 11.59
CA PHE A 130 12.25 -3.11 12.92
C PHE A 130 11.30 -2.37 13.83
N VAL A 131 10.74 -3.07 14.80
CA VAL A 131 9.80 -2.49 15.76
C VAL A 131 10.51 -2.07 17.04
N PRO A 132 10.08 -0.99 17.69
CA PRO A 132 10.60 -0.61 19.00
C PRO A 132 10.41 -1.76 19.99
N ARG A 133 11.36 -1.93 20.91
CA ARG A 133 11.20 -2.86 22.01
C ARG A 133 10.26 -2.25 23.03
N GLU A 134 9.25 -2.99 23.49
CA GLU A 134 8.39 -2.52 24.58
C GLU A 134 9.24 -2.21 25.82
N GLY A 135 9.14 -0.98 26.35
CA GLY A 135 9.82 -0.59 27.58
C GLY A 135 11.23 -0.01 27.42
N SER A 136 11.61 0.53 26.26
CA SER A 136 12.86 1.29 26.08
C SER A 136 12.59 2.81 26.06
#